data_2a11d8bbaca27d9f1d6fa29ff0fb56cb
#
_entry.id   2a11d8bbaca27d9f1d6fa29ff0fb56cb
#
_cell.length_a   1.000
_cell.length_b   1.000
_cell.length_c   1.000
_cell.angle_alpha   90.00
_cell.angle_beta   90.00
_cell.angle_gamma   90.00
#
_symmetry.space_group_name_H-M   'P 1'
#
loop_
_entity.id
_entity.type
_entity.pdbx_description
1 polymer ?
#
loop_
_entity_poly.entity_id
_entity_poly.type
_entity_poly.pdbx_seq_one_letter_code
_entity_poly.pdbx_strand_id
1 'polypeptide(L)'
;MRQPDGTVRAVYVHHDAYVAGVGAILGGWYETPKKVEALLALGDLSSLGTTLADTVAYHRDRGEDMRTAKHYHDIDAYRRNGRRDLGVDYLYLFDGGRWLVYGIPGEQDWVEIKVEK
;
A
#
# COMPACT_ATOMS: atom_id res chain seq x y z
N MET A 1 -4.70 -2.03 3.35
CA MET A 1 -5.14 -1.63 4.71
C MET A 1 -6.05 -2.71 5.29
N ARG A 2 -5.75 -3.10 6.51
CA ARG A 2 -6.60 -4.03 7.23
C ARG A 2 -7.93 -3.35 7.58
N GLN A 3 -9.05 -4.02 7.25
CA GLN A 3 -10.39 -3.53 7.53
C GLN A 3 -10.87 -3.98 8.92
N PRO A 4 -11.92 -3.35 9.49
CA PRO A 4 -12.45 -3.74 10.80
C PRO A 4 -12.89 -5.20 10.89
N ASP A 5 -13.31 -5.81 9.78
CA ASP A 5 -13.72 -7.23 9.72
C ASP A 5 -12.54 -8.20 9.54
N GLY A 6 -11.30 -7.70 9.51
CA GLY A 6 -10.09 -8.50 9.35
C GLY A 6 -9.66 -8.73 7.90
N THR A 7 -10.46 -8.33 6.91
CA THR A 7 -10.06 -8.39 5.51
C THR A 7 -9.02 -7.33 5.18
N VAL A 8 -8.34 -7.47 4.05
CA VAL A 8 -7.31 -6.52 3.59
C VAL A 8 -7.69 -5.97 2.23
N ARG A 9 -7.62 -4.65 2.07
CA ARG A 9 -7.74 -3.97 0.78
C ARG A 9 -6.37 -3.50 0.32
N ALA A 10 -6.04 -3.76 -0.96
CA ALA A 10 -4.73 -3.42 -1.50
C ALA A 10 -4.84 -2.86 -2.92
N VAL A 11 -3.99 -1.87 -3.23
CA VAL A 11 -3.81 -1.33 -4.57
C VAL A 11 -2.35 -1.48 -4.99
N TYR A 12 -2.10 -1.46 -6.30
CA TYR A 12 -0.78 -1.54 -6.89
C TYR A 12 -0.16 -0.15 -7.04
N VAL A 13 1.15 -0.04 -6.75
CA VAL A 13 1.96 1.16 -7.03
C VAL A 13 3.11 0.74 -7.94
N HIS A 14 3.23 1.38 -9.11
CA HIS A 14 4.19 0.97 -10.14
C HIS A 14 5.62 1.48 -9.87
N HIS A 15 5.79 2.78 -9.61
CA HIS A 15 7.10 3.41 -9.50
C HIS A 15 7.57 3.52 -8.05
N ASP A 16 8.88 3.33 -7.82
CA ASP A 16 9.56 3.57 -6.55
C ASP A 16 8.96 2.80 -5.36
N ALA A 17 8.48 1.58 -5.59
CA ALA A 17 7.78 0.79 -4.59
C ALA A 17 8.70 0.16 -3.53
N TYR A 18 9.99 0.49 -3.53
CA TYR A 18 10.93 0.03 -2.51
C TYR A 18 10.74 0.80 -1.19
N VAL A 19 11.31 0.26 -0.11
CA VAL A 19 11.05 0.74 1.26
C VAL A 19 11.46 2.21 1.45
N ALA A 20 12.60 2.63 0.92
CA ALA A 20 13.06 4.02 1.01
C ALA A 20 12.27 4.99 0.11
N GLY A 21 11.48 4.49 -0.84
CA GLY A 21 10.56 5.27 -1.67
C GLY A 21 9.15 5.27 -1.10
N VAL A 22 8.30 4.40 -1.62
CA VAL A 22 6.89 4.27 -1.18
C VAL A 22 6.77 4.05 0.33
N GLY A 23 7.59 3.18 0.90
CA GLY A 23 7.54 2.89 2.34
C GLY A 23 7.73 4.13 3.19
N ALA A 24 8.72 4.97 2.86
CA ALA A 24 8.98 6.21 3.58
C ALA A 24 7.83 7.22 3.43
N ILE A 25 7.24 7.32 2.26
CA ILE A 25 6.10 8.21 2.01
C ILE A 25 4.88 7.76 2.79
N LEU A 26 4.54 6.48 2.75
CA LEU A 26 3.42 5.93 3.51
C LEU A 26 3.58 6.19 5.01
N GLY A 27 4.73 5.86 5.58
CA GLY A 27 5.00 6.03 7.00
C GLY A 27 5.04 7.48 7.44
N GLY A 28 5.48 8.38 6.57
CA GLY A 28 5.65 9.80 6.88
C GLY A 28 4.40 10.67 6.69
N TRP A 29 3.55 10.34 5.71
CA TRP A 29 2.43 11.21 5.31
C TRP A 29 1.05 10.56 5.31
N TYR A 30 0.94 9.24 5.39
CA TYR A 30 -0.32 8.51 5.38
C TYR A 30 -0.52 7.79 6.72
N GLU A 31 -0.72 8.55 7.79
CA GLU A 31 -0.67 8.05 9.17
C GLU A 31 -2.04 7.74 9.78
N THR A 32 -3.12 8.12 9.11
CA THR A 32 -4.48 7.93 9.64
C THR A 32 -5.28 7.03 8.72
N PRO A 33 -6.26 6.27 9.26
CA PRO A 33 -7.15 5.45 8.44
C PRO A 33 -7.83 6.24 7.32
N LYS A 34 -8.26 7.46 7.62
CA LYS A 34 -8.94 8.33 6.65
C LYS A 34 -8.05 8.65 5.44
N LYS A 35 -6.78 8.97 5.69
CA LYS A 35 -5.81 9.24 4.61
C LYS A 35 -5.52 8.00 3.79
N VAL A 36 -5.41 6.85 4.42
CA VAL A 36 -5.15 5.58 3.74
C VAL A 36 -6.37 5.16 2.91
N GLU A 37 -7.57 5.31 3.44
CA GLU A 37 -8.82 5.03 2.69
C GLU A 37 -8.95 5.91 1.46
N ALA A 38 -8.65 7.20 1.57
CA ALA A 38 -8.67 8.12 0.45
C ALA A 38 -7.67 7.72 -0.65
N LEU A 39 -6.48 7.24 -0.24
CA LEU A 39 -5.47 6.74 -1.16
C LEU A 39 -5.96 5.47 -1.88
N LEU A 40 -6.49 4.50 -1.15
CA LEU A 40 -7.02 3.25 -1.72
C LEU A 40 -8.18 3.49 -2.68
N ALA A 41 -9.00 4.53 -2.43
CA ALA A 41 -10.11 4.88 -3.28
C ALA A 41 -9.69 5.34 -4.69
N LEU A 42 -8.43 5.73 -4.87
CA LEU A 42 -7.89 6.08 -6.20
C LEU A 42 -7.68 4.86 -7.10
N GLY A 43 -7.66 3.64 -6.55
CA GLY A 43 -7.30 2.43 -7.27
C GLY A 43 -5.79 2.34 -7.50
N ASP A 44 -5.37 1.61 -8.53
CA ASP A 44 -3.95 1.41 -8.83
C ASP A 44 -3.25 2.74 -9.17
N LEU A 45 -2.01 2.86 -8.71
CA LEU A 45 -1.22 4.08 -8.81
C LEU A 45 -0.01 3.89 -9.73
N SER A 46 0.28 4.92 -10.53
CA SER A 46 1.55 5.01 -11.25
C SER A 46 2.68 5.40 -10.29
N SER A 47 2.46 6.42 -9.48
CA SER A 47 3.44 6.87 -8.49
C SER A 47 2.72 7.43 -7.26
N LEU A 48 3.35 7.31 -6.10
CA LEU A 48 2.85 7.82 -4.84
C LEU A 48 3.58 9.14 -4.48
N GLY A 49 2.79 10.19 -4.24
CA GLY A 49 3.29 11.45 -3.69
C GLY A 49 2.94 11.61 -2.22
N THR A 50 3.46 12.65 -1.58
CA THR A 50 3.19 12.93 -0.18
C THR A 50 1.77 13.44 0.08
N THR A 51 1.08 13.86 -0.99
CA THR A 51 -0.33 14.26 -0.97
C THR A 51 -1.08 13.54 -2.07
N LEU A 52 -2.42 13.53 -2.00
CA LEU A 52 -3.24 12.96 -3.08
C LEU A 52 -3.08 13.77 -4.38
N ALA A 53 -2.84 15.08 -4.29
CA ALA A 53 -2.62 15.93 -5.44
C ALA A 53 -1.33 15.58 -6.18
N ASP A 54 -0.28 15.21 -5.46
CA ASP A 54 1.03 14.83 -6.01
C ASP A 54 1.11 13.35 -6.42
N THR A 55 0.09 12.57 -6.08
CA THR A 55 0.00 11.16 -6.45
C THR A 55 -0.58 11.03 -7.85
N VAL A 56 -0.02 10.14 -8.67
CA VAL A 56 -0.50 9.87 -10.02
C VAL A 56 -1.26 8.54 -10.04
N ALA A 57 -2.58 8.63 -10.19
CA ALA A 57 -3.46 7.48 -10.30
C ALA A 57 -3.81 7.22 -11.77
N TYR A 58 -3.79 5.96 -12.19
CA TYR A 58 -4.08 5.61 -13.58
C TYR A 58 -5.48 6.04 -14.02
N HIS A 59 -6.49 5.88 -13.17
CA HIS A 59 -7.85 6.26 -13.50
C HIS A 59 -8.08 7.78 -13.45
N ARG A 60 -7.79 8.40 -12.29
CA ARG A 60 -8.06 9.84 -12.08
C ARG A 60 -7.26 10.73 -13.03
N ASP A 61 -5.96 10.43 -13.22
CA ASP A 61 -5.03 11.36 -13.87
C ASP A 61 -4.75 11.01 -15.33
N ARG A 62 -4.99 9.75 -15.74
CA ARG A 62 -4.73 9.28 -17.09
C ARG A 62 -5.98 8.81 -17.84
N GLY A 63 -7.14 8.83 -17.20
CA GLY A 63 -8.40 8.40 -17.80
C GLY A 63 -8.47 6.91 -18.13
N GLU A 64 -7.62 6.09 -17.53
CA GLU A 64 -7.64 4.64 -17.71
C GLU A 64 -8.78 4.02 -16.90
N ASP A 65 -9.19 2.80 -17.25
CA ASP A 65 -10.25 2.11 -16.54
C ASP A 65 -9.90 1.94 -15.06
N MET A 66 -10.89 2.13 -14.18
CA MET A 66 -10.69 2.00 -12.75
C MET A 66 -10.32 0.56 -12.39
N ARG A 67 -9.15 0.40 -11.80
CA ARG A 67 -8.76 -0.84 -11.15
C ARG A 67 -8.93 -0.65 -9.65
N THR A 68 -10.04 -1.17 -9.15
CA THR A 68 -10.37 -1.08 -7.73
C THR A 68 -9.42 -1.91 -6.88
N ALA A 69 -9.38 -1.61 -5.57
CA ALA A 69 -8.56 -2.35 -4.64
C ALA A 69 -8.89 -3.85 -4.67
N LYS A 70 -7.86 -4.68 -4.61
CA LYS A 70 -8.00 -6.12 -4.40
C LYS A 70 -8.32 -6.39 -2.94
N HIS A 71 -9.08 -7.45 -2.70
CA HIS A 71 -9.49 -7.86 -1.35
C HIS A 71 -8.89 -9.21 -1.00
N TYR A 72 -8.37 -9.31 0.22
CA TYR A 72 -7.85 -10.55 0.78
C TYR A 72 -8.65 -10.91 2.03
N HIS A 73 -8.86 -12.19 2.23
CA HIS A 73 -9.66 -12.70 3.35
C HIS A 73 -9.13 -12.25 4.72
N ASP A 74 -7.80 -12.27 4.88
CA ASP A 74 -7.10 -11.84 6.08
C ASP A 74 -5.66 -11.42 5.75
N ILE A 75 -4.91 -11.00 6.78
CA ILE A 75 -3.50 -10.60 6.64
C ILE A 75 -2.65 -11.75 6.12
N ASP A 76 -2.91 -12.98 6.56
CA ASP A 76 -2.13 -14.14 6.14
C ASP A 76 -2.32 -14.47 4.66
N ALA A 77 -3.55 -14.37 4.15
CA ALA A 77 -3.84 -14.53 2.73
C ALA A 77 -3.14 -13.45 1.89
N TYR A 78 -3.14 -12.21 2.36
CA TYR A 78 -2.42 -11.11 1.72
C TYR A 78 -0.91 -11.40 1.68
N ARG A 79 -0.32 -11.79 2.80
CA ARG A 79 1.10 -12.14 2.88
C ARG A 79 1.48 -13.28 1.93
N ARG A 80 0.68 -14.33 1.86
CA ARG A 80 0.97 -15.51 1.03
C ARG A 80 0.82 -15.26 -0.47
N ASN A 81 -0.14 -14.44 -0.87
CA ASN A 81 -0.54 -14.31 -2.27
C ASN A 81 -0.27 -12.93 -2.88
N GLY A 82 -0.14 -11.88 -2.08
CA GLY A 82 -0.13 -10.51 -2.57
C GLY A 82 1.01 -10.18 -3.51
N ARG A 83 2.24 -10.64 -3.22
CA ARG A 83 3.39 -10.36 -4.10
C ARG A 83 3.20 -10.96 -5.48
N ARG A 84 2.69 -12.18 -5.56
CA ARG A 84 2.40 -12.85 -6.83
C ARG A 84 1.24 -12.18 -7.56
N ASP A 85 0.14 -11.93 -6.85
CA ASP A 85 -1.09 -11.40 -7.45
C ASP A 85 -0.90 -9.97 -7.98
N LEU A 86 -0.09 -9.18 -7.29
CA LEU A 86 0.19 -7.79 -7.67
C LEU A 86 1.46 -7.64 -8.52
N GLY A 87 2.28 -8.69 -8.61
CA GLY A 87 3.54 -8.63 -9.35
C GLY A 87 4.57 -7.71 -8.72
N VAL A 88 4.67 -7.70 -7.40
CA VAL A 88 5.51 -6.77 -6.63
C VAL A 88 6.50 -7.53 -5.74
N ASP A 89 7.57 -6.84 -5.33
CA ASP A 89 8.57 -7.39 -4.42
C ASP A 89 8.21 -7.17 -2.94
N TYR A 90 7.50 -6.08 -2.64
CA TYR A 90 7.15 -5.69 -1.29
C TYR A 90 5.64 -5.52 -1.13
N LEU A 91 5.13 -5.93 0.02
CA LEU A 91 3.77 -5.64 0.44
C LEU A 91 3.80 -4.64 1.59
N TYR A 92 2.91 -3.66 1.55
CA TYR A 92 2.74 -2.68 2.63
C TYR A 92 1.36 -2.88 3.25
N LEU A 93 1.30 -2.83 4.58
CA LEU A 93 0.06 -3.05 5.33
C LEU A 93 -0.10 -1.96 6.39
N PHE A 94 -1.21 -1.24 6.32
CA PHE A 94 -1.63 -0.32 7.37
C PHE A 94 -2.53 -1.08 8.35
N ASP A 95 -2.06 -1.26 9.58
CA ASP A 95 -2.75 -2.01 10.62
C ASP A 95 -2.57 -1.32 11.96
N GLY A 96 -3.68 -0.93 12.60
CA GLY A 96 -3.66 -0.33 13.91
C GLY A 96 -2.90 0.99 14.00
N GLY A 97 -2.92 1.79 12.94
CA GLY A 97 -2.27 3.11 12.90
C GLY A 97 -0.78 3.07 12.56
N ARG A 98 -0.25 1.92 12.15
CA ARG A 98 1.15 1.76 11.78
C ARG A 98 1.28 1.06 10.43
N TRP A 99 2.39 1.31 9.74
CA TRP A 99 2.72 0.64 8.51
C TRP A 99 3.70 -0.50 8.73
N LEU A 100 3.42 -1.63 8.09
CA LEU A 100 4.27 -2.81 8.07
C LEU A 100 4.68 -3.10 6.62
N VAL A 101 5.86 -3.68 6.43
CA VAL A 101 6.34 -4.13 5.13
C VAL A 101 6.72 -5.61 5.18
N TYR A 102 6.39 -6.35 4.13
CA TYR A 102 6.76 -7.75 3.94
C TYR A 102 7.55 -7.91 2.65
N GLY A 103 8.61 -8.69 2.68
CA GLY A 103 9.44 -8.98 1.51
C GLY A 103 10.88 -8.50 1.62
N ILE A 104 11.29 -7.95 2.77
CA ILE A 104 12.67 -7.51 2.99
C ILE A 104 13.59 -8.74 3.00
N PRO A 105 14.68 -8.77 2.18
CA PRO A 105 15.61 -9.89 2.18
C PRO A 105 16.17 -10.16 3.57
N GLY A 106 16.14 -11.44 3.99
CA GLY A 106 16.58 -11.87 5.32
C GLY A 106 15.50 -11.80 6.39
N GLU A 107 14.39 -11.14 6.14
CA GLU A 107 13.25 -11.06 7.06
C GLU A 107 12.15 -12.00 6.60
N GLN A 108 11.66 -12.84 7.50
CA GLN A 108 10.64 -13.86 7.18
C GLN A 108 9.20 -13.41 7.47
N ASP A 109 9.04 -12.24 8.09
CA ASP A 109 7.74 -11.74 8.54
C ASP A 109 7.63 -10.24 8.28
N TRP A 110 6.49 -9.66 8.70
CA TRP A 110 6.25 -8.23 8.62
C TRP A 110 7.24 -7.45 9.48
N VAL A 111 7.73 -6.33 8.96
CA VAL A 111 8.62 -5.40 9.67
C VAL A 111 7.92 -4.04 9.75
N GLU A 112 7.90 -3.44 10.94
CA GLU A 112 7.33 -2.11 11.11
C GLU A 112 8.20 -1.05 10.45
N ILE A 113 7.58 -0.17 9.67
CA ILE A 113 8.26 0.98 9.08
C ILE A 113 8.32 2.09 10.11
N LYS A 114 9.54 2.52 10.45
CA LYS A 114 9.79 3.65 11.35
C LYS A 114 10.37 4.79 10.52
N VAL A 115 9.66 5.91 10.49
CA VAL A 115 10.05 7.09 9.73
C VAL A 115 10.31 8.22 10.70
N GLU A 116 11.51 8.78 10.65
CA GLU A 116 11.84 10.03 11.32
C GLU A 116 11.40 11.20 10.44
N LYS A 117 10.67 12.10 11.04
CA LYS A 117 10.20 13.32 10.37
C LYS A 117 11.03 14.51 10.78
#